data_b57f7885611d873451565ab3c455f95f
#
_entry.id   b57f7885611d873451565ab3c455f95f
#
_cell.length_a   1.000
_cell.length_b   1.000
_cell.length_c   1.000
_cell.angle_alpha   90.00
_cell.angle_beta   90.00
_cell.angle_gamma   90.00
#
_symmetry.space_group_name_H-M   'P 1'
#
loop_
_entity.id
_entity.type
_entity.pdbx_description
1 polymer ?
#
loop_
_entity_poly.entity_id
_entity_poly.type
_entity_poly.pdbx_seq_one_letter_code
_entity_poly.pdbx_strand_id
1 'polypeptide(L)'
;MQDRLTLPSVILGCAAVLGVASLAAAATNKPALHGRHWMAITGKPLAATAGAMTFQRGGNAVDAACAMLAATTTMFDTLSWGGETQALIYNPKTRKVIAINALGVAPTGATPEFFRSRKMSYPPEYGPLAAVTPGTPGGLLVMLAEYGKLSLKDVLAPAMQMAEGYPIEAELADAIERQKKHIKEWPYSKALFLTHPGAAREAPQPGEVFRQPDLLATLTKLVDAEQKALAAGKSRKDAILAAYDRFYRGDIAQEFVRGSREQGGLHTLEDLAKWKVKIEEPVKTSYRGFDVYKLDVWTQGPAMLQALNMLEPMDLKAMGYNSTRYIHALYQVMNLAFADRDFYYGDPDDRFPPAEPRQGLLSKDYAHQRAAGIDWSRNDANAKPGDPYPFQGGTNPYAELLGKWPAAWPPPKPAAASAESGALNGLEPGAGPHDVPEGFFAGTTSIEAADEEGWVVSVTPSGGWNPACIAGRTGIGMSQRMQSFVLDASEGPFNVLEPGKRPRVTLTPTLALKDGKPYLAMAVQGGDTQDQNLLQFFLNVVEFGMTVQEAVEAPNINSYQMRSSFGDHQSIPGRIDLHEKTPEWTREELGKMGYRIRLEPKTSGPINAIYFDREHGTMWGGSSDYGEDYGVGW
;
A
#
# COMPACT_ATOMS: atom_id res chain seq x y z
N MET A 1 84.73 -48.11 -1.79
CA MET A 1 85.18 -46.73 -2.06
C MET A 1 84.29 -46.16 -3.13
N GLN A 2 83.75 -45.06 -2.87
CA GLN A 2 82.83 -44.21 -3.64
C GLN A 2 81.36 -44.58 -3.53
N ASP A 3 80.76 -43.91 -2.55
CA ASP A 3 79.34 -43.75 -2.36
C ASP A 3 78.74 -42.87 -3.46
N ARG A 4 77.63 -43.29 -4.04
CA ARG A 4 76.78 -42.48 -4.85
C ARG A 4 75.50 -42.18 -4.08
N LEU A 5 75.39 -40.97 -3.61
CA LEU A 5 74.16 -40.38 -3.08
C LEU A 5 73.14 -40.14 -4.22
N THR A 6 72.01 -40.79 -4.14
CA THR A 6 70.83 -40.51 -4.97
C THR A 6 69.89 -39.58 -4.19
N LEU A 7 69.63 -38.36 -4.73
CA LEU A 7 68.61 -37.46 -4.25
C LEU A 7 67.20 -37.93 -4.70
N PRO A 8 66.20 -37.88 -3.83
CA PRO A 8 64.83 -38.11 -4.25
C PRO A 8 64.22 -36.81 -4.78
N SER A 9 63.60 -36.89 -5.96
CA SER A 9 62.79 -35.80 -6.60
C SER A 9 61.55 -35.57 -5.78
N VAL A 10 61.41 -34.35 -5.21
CA VAL A 10 60.21 -33.91 -4.57
C VAL A 10 59.26 -33.36 -5.67
N ILE A 11 58.19 -34.08 -5.96
CA ILE A 11 57.09 -33.62 -6.80
C ILE A 11 56.23 -32.69 -5.95
N LEU A 12 56.30 -31.41 -6.23
CA LEU A 12 55.43 -30.38 -5.64
C LEU A 12 54.07 -30.46 -6.36
N GLY A 13 53.11 -31.14 -5.75
CA GLY A 13 51.71 -31.13 -6.18
C GLY A 13 51.04 -29.82 -5.75
N CYS A 14 50.80 -28.90 -6.69
CA CYS A 14 49.91 -27.76 -6.47
C CYS A 14 48.45 -28.26 -6.41
N ALA A 15 47.96 -28.50 -5.21
CA ALA A 15 46.52 -28.64 -4.98
C ALA A 15 45.89 -27.26 -5.09
N ALA A 16 45.22 -26.97 -6.21
CA ALA A 16 44.33 -25.81 -6.33
C ALA A 16 43.12 -26.04 -5.42
N VAL A 17 43.12 -25.43 -4.25
CA VAL A 17 41.93 -25.32 -3.40
C VAL A 17 41.01 -24.32 -4.08
N LEU A 18 40.07 -24.82 -4.86
CA LEU A 18 38.87 -24.05 -5.26
C LEU A 18 38.08 -23.77 -3.98
N GLY A 19 38.37 -22.65 -3.37
CA GLY A 19 37.52 -22.10 -2.33
C GLY A 19 36.17 -21.74 -2.95
N VAL A 20 35.18 -22.61 -2.77
CA VAL A 20 33.79 -22.22 -2.89
C VAL A 20 33.58 -21.21 -1.76
N ALA A 21 33.65 -19.92 -2.11
CA ALA A 21 33.14 -18.90 -1.24
C ALA A 21 31.64 -19.17 -1.12
N SER A 22 31.22 -19.86 -0.07
CA SER A 22 29.85 -19.80 0.38
C SER A 22 29.61 -18.32 0.66
N LEU A 23 28.83 -17.66 -0.21
CA LEU A 23 28.19 -16.41 0.15
C LEU A 23 27.43 -16.72 1.44
N ALA A 24 27.97 -16.28 2.57
CA ALA A 24 27.22 -16.29 3.81
C ALA A 24 25.98 -15.45 3.51
N ALA A 25 24.82 -16.09 3.43
CA ALA A 25 23.55 -15.38 3.36
C ALA A 25 23.56 -14.36 4.50
N ALA A 26 23.30 -13.08 4.19
CA ALA A 26 23.21 -12.08 5.22
C ALA A 26 22.14 -12.54 6.21
N ALA A 27 22.48 -12.55 7.50
CA ALA A 27 21.53 -12.97 8.53
C ALA A 27 20.35 -11.98 8.51
N THR A 28 19.16 -12.47 8.20
CA THR A 28 17.92 -11.69 8.28
C THR A 28 17.49 -11.50 9.74
N ASN A 29 16.80 -10.40 10.04
CA ASN A 29 16.28 -10.14 11.38
C ASN A 29 15.17 -11.14 11.77
N LYS A 30 14.35 -11.54 10.78
CA LYS A 30 13.33 -12.57 10.93
C LYS A 30 13.68 -13.79 10.07
N PRO A 31 13.31 -15.01 10.51
CA PRO A 31 13.43 -16.18 9.66
C PRO A 31 12.43 -16.11 8.51
N ALA A 32 12.81 -16.63 7.34
CA ALA A 32 11.84 -16.87 6.27
C ALA A 32 10.79 -17.89 6.74
N LEU A 33 9.54 -17.63 6.37
CA LEU A 33 8.45 -18.59 6.62
C LEU A 33 8.48 -19.67 5.54
N HIS A 34 8.11 -20.88 5.91
CA HIS A 34 7.97 -22.00 4.98
C HIS A 34 6.60 -22.63 5.18
N GLY A 35 5.91 -22.92 4.08
CA GLY A 35 4.61 -23.59 4.11
C GLY A 35 4.42 -24.46 2.87
N ARG A 36 3.60 -25.49 3.01
CA ARG A 36 3.22 -26.36 1.90
C ARG A 36 1.73 -26.27 1.59
N HIS A 37 0.90 -26.15 2.63
CA HIS A 37 -0.55 -26.19 2.50
C HIS A 37 -1.15 -24.80 2.41
N TRP A 38 -0.64 -23.87 3.23
CA TRP A 38 -1.13 -22.49 3.22
C TRP A 38 -0.14 -21.53 3.88
N MET A 39 -0.37 -20.24 3.60
CA MET A 39 0.37 -19.14 4.22
C MET A 39 -0.54 -17.95 4.45
N ALA A 40 -0.38 -17.27 5.61
CA ALA A 40 -1.11 -16.08 6.02
C ALA A 40 -0.12 -15.06 6.61
N ILE A 41 0.01 -13.88 6.00
CA ILE A 41 0.94 -12.82 6.43
C ILE A 41 0.18 -11.49 6.46
N THR A 42 0.36 -10.70 7.52
CA THR A 42 -0.26 -9.36 7.65
C THR A 42 0.42 -8.53 8.75
N GLY A 43 -0.06 -7.31 8.98
CA GLY A 43 0.51 -6.32 9.90
C GLY A 43 0.42 -6.63 11.39
N LYS A 44 -0.38 -7.63 11.81
CA LYS A 44 -0.57 -7.94 13.23
C LYS A 44 -0.54 -9.45 13.52
N PRO A 45 0.15 -9.90 14.59
CA PRO A 45 0.23 -11.32 14.93
C PRO A 45 -1.15 -11.98 15.17
N LEU A 46 -2.05 -11.30 15.86
CA LEU A 46 -3.40 -11.81 16.09
C LEU A 46 -4.20 -11.91 14.80
N ALA A 47 -4.01 -10.99 13.86
CA ALA A 47 -4.68 -11.04 12.56
C ALA A 47 -4.11 -12.17 11.68
N ALA A 48 -2.79 -12.40 11.66
CA ALA A 48 -2.20 -13.56 11.01
C ALA A 48 -2.74 -14.88 11.60
N THR A 49 -2.90 -14.93 12.93
CA THR A 49 -3.54 -16.05 13.62
C THR A 49 -4.98 -16.26 13.18
N ALA A 50 -5.77 -15.18 12.96
CA ALA A 50 -7.13 -15.29 12.43
C ALA A 50 -7.15 -15.94 11.04
N GLY A 51 -6.19 -15.62 10.17
CA GLY A 51 -5.99 -16.30 8.88
C GLY A 51 -5.70 -17.80 9.04
N ALA A 52 -4.74 -18.15 9.90
CA ALA A 52 -4.40 -19.54 10.22
C ALA A 52 -5.61 -20.34 10.76
N MET A 53 -6.37 -19.76 11.70
CA MET A 53 -7.59 -20.38 12.23
C MET A 53 -8.65 -20.61 11.14
N THR A 54 -8.71 -19.72 10.15
CA THR A 54 -9.65 -19.82 9.02
C THR A 54 -9.26 -20.97 8.08
N PHE A 55 -7.99 -21.14 7.80
CA PHE A 55 -7.49 -22.31 7.07
C PHE A 55 -7.76 -23.62 7.81
N GLN A 56 -7.55 -23.66 9.11
CA GLN A 56 -7.85 -24.83 9.95
C GLN A 56 -9.33 -25.24 9.94
N ARG A 57 -10.24 -24.29 9.66
CA ARG A 57 -11.68 -24.54 9.49
C ARG A 57 -12.07 -24.98 8.08
N GLY A 58 -11.09 -25.14 7.17
CA GLY A 58 -11.31 -25.55 5.77
C GLY A 58 -11.61 -24.40 4.82
N GLY A 59 -11.34 -23.16 5.22
CA GLY A 59 -11.38 -21.99 4.34
C GLY A 59 -10.26 -22.02 3.30
N ASN A 60 -10.47 -21.33 2.17
CA ASN A 60 -9.44 -21.07 1.19
C ASN A 60 -8.69 -19.75 1.48
N ALA A 61 -7.72 -19.39 0.62
CA ALA A 61 -6.95 -18.15 0.82
C ALA A 61 -7.82 -16.88 0.81
N VAL A 62 -8.96 -16.87 0.13
CA VAL A 62 -9.88 -15.73 0.15
C VAL A 62 -10.60 -15.61 1.50
N ASP A 63 -11.05 -16.74 2.07
CA ASP A 63 -11.64 -16.74 3.42
C ASP A 63 -10.63 -16.25 4.46
N ALA A 64 -9.37 -16.74 4.38
CA ALA A 64 -8.30 -16.35 5.28
C ALA A 64 -7.94 -14.85 5.13
N ALA A 65 -7.85 -14.34 3.89
CA ALA A 65 -7.63 -12.92 3.65
C ALA A 65 -8.77 -12.05 4.20
N CYS A 66 -10.03 -12.47 4.05
CA CYS A 66 -11.19 -11.79 4.63
C CYS A 66 -11.17 -11.80 6.16
N ALA A 67 -10.76 -12.91 6.79
CA ALA A 67 -10.64 -12.98 8.25
C ALA A 67 -9.50 -12.09 8.77
N MET A 68 -8.35 -12.08 8.09
CA MET A 68 -7.25 -11.16 8.40
C MET A 68 -7.66 -9.69 8.22
N LEU A 69 -8.39 -9.37 7.14
CA LEU A 69 -8.92 -8.03 6.90
C LEU A 69 -9.87 -7.60 8.02
N ALA A 70 -10.79 -8.47 8.43
CA ALA A 70 -11.71 -8.20 9.54
C ALA A 70 -10.96 -7.98 10.86
N ALA A 71 -9.90 -8.77 11.11
CA ALA A 71 -9.10 -8.67 12.32
C ALA A 71 -8.27 -7.36 12.35
N THR A 72 -7.53 -7.06 11.28
CA THR A 72 -6.71 -5.84 11.17
C THR A 72 -7.53 -4.57 11.29
N THR A 73 -8.71 -4.52 10.65
CA THR A 73 -9.63 -3.38 10.78
C THR A 73 -10.21 -3.22 12.18
N THR A 74 -10.43 -4.33 12.88
CA THR A 74 -10.90 -4.31 14.28
C THR A 74 -9.80 -3.88 15.25
N MET A 75 -8.55 -4.20 14.94
CA MET A 75 -7.38 -3.79 15.72
C MET A 75 -6.87 -2.37 15.37
N PHE A 76 -7.48 -1.66 14.43
CA PHE A 76 -6.99 -0.37 13.93
C PHE A 76 -5.53 -0.43 13.48
N ASP A 77 -5.16 -1.50 12.78
CA ASP A 77 -3.84 -1.65 12.18
C ASP A 77 -3.67 -0.70 11.00
N THR A 78 -3.55 0.59 11.32
CA THR A 78 -3.49 1.73 10.38
C THR A 78 -4.66 1.80 9.39
N LEU A 79 -5.81 1.24 9.76
CA LEU A 79 -7.08 1.28 9.03
C LEU A 79 -8.26 0.96 9.98
N SER A 80 -9.48 1.10 9.50
CA SER A 80 -10.68 0.63 10.20
C SER A 80 -11.80 0.19 9.25
N TRP A 81 -12.93 -0.23 9.82
CA TRP A 81 -14.08 -0.73 9.06
C TRP A 81 -14.70 0.28 8.07
N GLY A 82 -14.51 1.58 8.27
CA GLY A 82 -14.98 2.61 7.33
C GLY A 82 -13.96 2.96 6.24
N GLY A 83 -12.84 2.28 6.19
CA GLY A 83 -11.81 2.45 5.17
C GLY A 83 -12.17 1.82 3.82
N GLU A 84 -11.14 1.45 3.08
CA GLU A 84 -11.25 0.87 1.75
C GLU A 84 -10.40 -0.39 1.60
N THR A 85 -10.79 -1.25 0.64
CA THR A 85 -10.10 -2.52 0.34
C THR A 85 -9.80 -2.64 -1.13
N GLN A 86 -8.55 -2.86 -1.44
CA GLN A 86 -8.01 -3.09 -2.77
C GLN A 86 -7.30 -4.44 -2.78
N ALA A 87 -7.73 -5.33 -3.68
CA ALA A 87 -7.18 -6.68 -3.73
C ALA A 87 -6.91 -7.16 -5.16
N LEU A 88 -5.90 -8.00 -5.29
CA LEU A 88 -5.67 -8.88 -6.43
C LEU A 88 -5.86 -10.32 -5.98
N ILE A 89 -6.64 -11.08 -6.74
CA ILE A 89 -6.94 -12.48 -6.45
C ILE A 89 -6.58 -13.32 -7.68
N TYR A 90 -5.63 -14.23 -7.54
CA TYR A 90 -5.44 -15.27 -8.56
C TYR A 90 -6.44 -16.42 -8.31
N ASN A 91 -7.25 -16.67 -9.32
CA ASN A 91 -8.25 -17.74 -9.30
C ASN A 91 -7.71 -18.98 -10.04
N PRO A 92 -7.37 -20.08 -9.36
CA PRO A 92 -6.77 -21.26 -9.97
C PRO A 92 -7.70 -21.98 -10.95
N LYS A 93 -9.03 -21.82 -10.79
CA LYS A 93 -10.02 -22.47 -11.66
C LYS A 93 -10.08 -21.81 -13.04
N THR A 94 -9.94 -20.49 -13.10
CA THR A 94 -9.95 -19.72 -14.35
C THR A 94 -8.56 -19.35 -14.84
N ARG A 95 -7.54 -19.46 -13.99
CA ARG A 95 -6.16 -19.00 -14.20
C ARG A 95 -6.07 -17.50 -14.51
N LYS A 96 -7.01 -16.72 -13.98
CA LYS A 96 -7.04 -15.26 -14.14
C LYS A 96 -6.73 -14.57 -12.82
N VAL A 97 -6.12 -13.40 -12.94
CA VAL A 97 -6.02 -12.43 -11.85
C VAL A 97 -7.25 -11.54 -11.91
N ILE A 98 -7.86 -11.31 -10.76
CA ILE A 98 -9.08 -10.53 -10.58
C ILE A 98 -8.72 -9.33 -9.72
N ALA A 99 -9.20 -8.14 -10.08
CA ALA A 99 -9.04 -6.92 -9.31
C ALA A 99 -10.33 -6.61 -8.54
N ILE A 100 -10.17 -6.27 -7.26
CA ILE A 100 -11.26 -5.81 -6.40
C ILE A 100 -11.05 -4.32 -6.11
N ASN A 101 -12.01 -3.50 -6.54
CA ASN A 101 -12.06 -2.08 -6.26
C ASN A 101 -13.19 -1.81 -5.27
N ALA A 102 -12.84 -1.79 -3.99
CA ALA A 102 -13.73 -1.38 -2.92
C ALA A 102 -13.28 -0.04 -2.31
N LEU A 103 -12.86 0.89 -3.16
CA LEU A 103 -12.59 2.27 -2.78
C LEU A 103 -13.91 3.04 -2.67
N GLY A 104 -14.04 3.84 -1.62
CA GLY A 104 -15.18 4.73 -1.42
C GLY A 104 -15.22 5.86 -2.45
N VAL A 105 -16.38 6.50 -2.55
CA VAL A 105 -16.62 7.66 -3.41
C VAL A 105 -16.87 8.91 -2.57
N ALA A 106 -16.60 10.08 -3.14
CA ALA A 106 -16.95 11.36 -2.53
C ALA A 106 -18.48 11.45 -2.33
N PRO A 107 -18.97 11.83 -1.14
CA PRO A 107 -20.39 12.06 -0.91
C PRO A 107 -20.97 13.14 -1.82
N THR A 108 -22.27 13.09 -2.09
CA THR A 108 -22.97 14.04 -2.99
C THR A 108 -22.76 15.52 -2.59
N GLY A 109 -22.59 15.82 -1.30
CA GLY A 109 -22.32 17.17 -0.82
C GLY A 109 -20.87 17.65 -0.93
N ALA A 110 -19.94 16.79 -1.33
CA ALA A 110 -18.50 17.10 -1.41
C ALA A 110 -18.16 17.67 -2.79
N THR A 111 -18.08 18.99 -2.90
CA THR A 111 -17.66 19.70 -4.13
C THR A 111 -16.49 20.63 -3.86
N PRO A 112 -15.69 21.00 -4.86
CA PRO A 112 -14.63 22.00 -4.71
C PRO A 112 -15.15 23.31 -4.10
N GLU A 113 -16.32 23.77 -4.51
CA GLU A 113 -16.97 25.00 -4.01
C GLU A 113 -17.32 24.88 -2.53
N PHE A 114 -17.77 23.69 -2.07
CA PHE A 114 -18.04 23.44 -0.65
C PHE A 114 -16.79 23.69 0.21
N PHE A 115 -15.64 23.14 -0.18
CA PHE A 115 -14.38 23.30 0.57
C PHE A 115 -13.83 24.73 0.44
N ARG A 116 -13.82 25.31 -0.76
CA ARG A 116 -13.37 26.70 -0.99
C ARG A 116 -14.20 27.73 -0.20
N SER A 117 -15.52 27.54 -0.10
CA SER A 117 -16.39 28.41 0.70
C SER A 117 -16.04 28.42 2.19
N ARG A 118 -15.38 27.37 2.67
CA ARG A 118 -14.86 27.22 4.03
C ARG A 118 -13.38 27.62 4.17
N LYS A 119 -12.80 28.22 3.13
CA LYS A 119 -11.38 28.63 3.08
C LYS A 119 -10.42 27.43 3.22
N MET A 120 -10.83 26.25 2.76
CA MET A 120 -10.01 25.06 2.69
C MET A 120 -9.42 24.95 1.30
N SER A 121 -8.08 24.80 1.19
CA SER A 121 -7.37 24.56 -0.07
C SER A 121 -7.53 23.12 -0.54
N TYR A 122 -7.74 22.20 0.40
CA TYR A 122 -7.96 20.76 0.20
C TYR A 122 -9.01 20.24 1.19
N PRO A 123 -9.61 19.06 0.96
CA PRO A 123 -10.35 18.36 2.01
C PRO A 123 -9.42 18.09 3.20
N PRO A 124 -9.93 18.14 4.45
CA PRO A 124 -9.09 18.00 5.65
C PRO A 124 -8.50 16.59 5.77
N GLU A 125 -7.40 16.48 6.50
CA GLU A 125 -6.71 15.20 6.75
C GLU A 125 -7.51 14.26 7.66
N TYR A 126 -8.28 14.82 8.59
CA TYR A 126 -9.02 14.09 9.61
C TYR A 126 -10.46 14.58 9.76
N GLY A 127 -11.25 13.77 10.44
CA GLY A 127 -12.62 14.10 10.80
C GLY A 127 -13.66 13.76 9.73
N PRO A 128 -14.93 14.14 9.97
CA PRO A 128 -16.03 13.66 9.14
C PRO A 128 -16.05 14.22 7.71
N LEU A 129 -15.37 15.35 7.45
CA LEU A 129 -15.23 15.94 6.11
C LEU A 129 -14.11 15.30 5.29
N ALA A 130 -13.25 14.50 5.92
CA ALA A 130 -12.20 13.72 5.25
C ALA A 130 -12.74 12.40 4.65
N ALA A 131 -13.98 12.04 4.96
CA ALA A 131 -14.49 10.70 4.71
C ALA A 131 -15.16 10.52 3.35
N VAL A 132 -14.73 9.49 2.62
CA VAL A 132 -15.46 8.90 1.49
C VAL A 132 -16.40 7.79 1.99
N THR A 133 -17.27 7.28 1.12
CA THR A 133 -18.17 6.15 1.43
C THR A 133 -17.35 4.95 1.94
N PRO A 134 -17.76 4.24 3.03
CA PRO A 134 -17.05 3.07 3.54
C PRO A 134 -16.95 1.98 2.49
N GLY A 135 -15.74 1.49 2.24
CA GLY A 135 -15.46 0.48 1.22
C GLY A 135 -15.15 -0.89 1.80
N THR A 136 -14.44 -0.95 2.94
CA THR A 136 -13.94 -2.22 3.51
C THR A 136 -15.03 -3.27 3.77
N PRO A 137 -16.20 -2.94 4.35
CA PRO A 137 -17.24 -3.94 4.56
C PRO A 137 -17.72 -4.55 3.24
N GLY A 138 -17.91 -3.71 2.22
CA GLY A 138 -18.33 -4.17 0.89
C GLY A 138 -17.27 -5.04 0.22
N GLY A 139 -16.01 -4.64 0.28
CA GLY A 139 -14.89 -5.40 -0.26
C GLY A 139 -14.80 -6.80 0.34
N LEU A 140 -14.82 -6.89 1.68
CA LEU A 140 -14.81 -8.16 2.41
C LEU A 140 -16.00 -9.04 2.00
N LEU A 141 -17.22 -8.49 2.04
CA LEU A 141 -18.45 -9.27 1.77
C LEU A 141 -18.51 -9.76 0.33
N VAL A 142 -18.07 -8.95 -0.66
CA VAL A 142 -18.04 -9.36 -2.06
C VAL A 142 -16.95 -10.38 -2.34
N MET A 143 -15.72 -10.21 -1.82
CA MET A 143 -14.67 -11.21 -1.96
C MET A 143 -15.09 -12.56 -1.37
N LEU A 144 -15.65 -12.53 -0.16
CA LEU A 144 -16.14 -13.73 0.51
C LEU A 144 -17.28 -14.40 -0.28
N ALA A 145 -18.28 -13.63 -0.70
CA ALA A 145 -19.44 -14.16 -1.44
C ALA A 145 -19.07 -14.81 -2.76
N GLU A 146 -18.16 -14.18 -3.53
CA GLU A 146 -17.78 -14.63 -4.88
C GLU A 146 -16.74 -15.75 -4.86
N TYR A 147 -15.76 -15.71 -3.95
CA TYR A 147 -14.56 -16.55 -4.05
C TYR A 147 -14.26 -17.37 -2.79
N GLY A 148 -14.87 -17.07 -1.64
CA GLY A 148 -14.69 -17.84 -0.41
C GLY A 148 -15.55 -19.10 -0.35
N LYS A 149 -15.32 -19.91 0.67
CA LYS A 149 -16.02 -21.18 0.97
C LYS A 149 -16.85 -21.12 2.24
N LEU A 150 -16.35 -20.42 3.25
CA LEU A 150 -16.93 -20.38 4.59
C LEU A 150 -18.11 -19.41 4.69
N SER A 151 -18.86 -19.49 5.79
CA SER A 151 -19.91 -18.55 6.12
C SER A 151 -19.31 -17.21 6.60
N LEU A 152 -20.08 -16.13 6.51
CA LEU A 152 -19.69 -14.85 7.09
C LEU A 152 -19.47 -14.96 8.60
N LYS A 153 -20.32 -15.76 9.27
CA LYS A 153 -20.19 -16.05 10.71
C LYS A 153 -18.80 -16.63 11.05
N ASP A 154 -18.33 -17.61 10.28
CA ASP A 154 -17.04 -18.26 10.54
C ASP A 154 -15.86 -17.32 10.30
N VAL A 155 -15.94 -16.51 9.22
CA VAL A 155 -14.88 -15.56 8.83
C VAL A 155 -14.81 -14.37 9.79
N LEU A 156 -15.94 -13.87 10.28
CA LEU A 156 -15.97 -12.75 11.23
C LEU A 156 -15.71 -13.17 12.69
N ALA A 157 -15.78 -14.46 13.03
CA ALA A 157 -15.66 -14.93 14.40
C ALA A 157 -14.41 -14.42 15.14
N PRO A 158 -13.18 -14.42 14.55
CA PRO A 158 -12.01 -13.85 15.22
C PRO A 158 -12.14 -12.34 15.49
N ALA A 159 -12.61 -11.57 14.51
CA ALA A 159 -12.81 -10.13 14.66
C ALA A 159 -13.89 -9.80 15.72
N MET A 160 -14.95 -10.58 15.79
CA MET A 160 -15.98 -10.42 16.82
C MET A 160 -15.43 -10.71 18.22
N GLN A 161 -14.59 -11.73 18.38
CA GLN A 161 -13.90 -12.01 19.66
C GLN A 161 -12.96 -10.86 20.04
N MET A 162 -12.24 -10.27 19.08
CA MET A 162 -11.41 -9.09 19.32
C MET A 162 -12.25 -7.87 19.70
N ALA A 163 -13.40 -7.65 19.07
CA ALA A 163 -14.31 -6.57 19.43
C ALA A 163 -14.93 -6.75 20.83
N GLU A 164 -15.14 -8.00 21.26
CA GLU A 164 -15.54 -8.34 22.62
C GLU A 164 -14.45 -7.99 23.64
N GLY A 165 -13.17 -8.16 23.26
CA GLY A 165 -12.02 -7.72 24.03
C GLY A 165 -10.74 -8.44 23.65
N TYR A 166 -9.67 -7.68 23.41
CA TYR A 166 -8.32 -8.20 23.18
C TYR A 166 -7.28 -7.35 23.91
N PRO A 167 -6.10 -7.90 24.25
CA PRO A 167 -5.03 -7.11 24.82
C PRO A 167 -4.49 -6.14 23.76
N ILE A 168 -4.66 -4.82 23.98
CA ILE A 168 -4.21 -3.79 23.04
C ILE A 168 -2.68 -3.76 23.01
N GLU A 169 -2.12 -3.70 21.81
CA GLU A 169 -0.68 -3.58 21.62
C GLU A 169 -0.17 -2.14 21.86
N ALA A 170 1.13 -2.01 22.10
CA ALA A 170 1.76 -0.74 22.44
C ALA A 170 1.62 0.28 21.29
N GLU A 171 1.74 -0.16 20.04
CA GLU A 171 1.68 0.71 18.87
C GLU A 171 0.38 1.51 18.81
N LEU A 172 -0.78 0.83 18.89
CA LEU A 172 -2.08 1.49 18.87
C LEU A 172 -2.31 2.28 20.16
N ALA A 173 -2.00 1.71 21.33
CA ALA A 173 -2.19 2.38 22.61
C ALA A 173 -1.43 3.72 22.69
N ASP A 174 -0.20 3.76 22.18
CA ASP A 174 0.62 4.97 22.14
C ASP A 174 0.17 5.93 21.03
N ALA A 175 -0.31 5.43 19.89
CA ALA A 175 -0.90 6.25 18.84
C ALA A 175 -2.16 6.98 19.34
N ILE A 176 -3.03 6.30 20.08
CA ILE A 176 -4.21 6.91 20.72
C ILE A 176 -3.78 8.04 21.66
N GLU A 177 -2.76 7.81 22.51
CA GLU A 177 -2.29 8.82 23.46
C GLU A 177 -1.70 10.03 22.75
N ARG A 178 -0.87 9.82 21.70
CA ARG A 178 -0.32 10.93 20.90
C ARG A 178 -1.41 11.76 20.24
N GLN A 179 -2.47 11.11 19.74
CA GLN A 179 -3.56 11.73 18.97
C GLN A 179 -4.77 12.14 19.83
N LYS A 180 -4.70 12.02 21.15
CA LYS A 180 -5.84 12.29 22.07
C LYS A 180 -6.46 13.67 21.90
N LYS A 181 -5.70 14.67 21.45
CA LYS A 181 -6.21 16.02 21.20
C LYS A 181 -7.28 16.01 20.11
N HIS A 182 -7.01 15.38 18.97
CA HIS A 182 -7.95 15.24 17.88
C HIS A 182 -9.10 14.29 18.23
N ILE A 183 -8.81 13.17 18.90
CA ILE A 183 -9.82 12.21 19.33
C ILE A 183 -10.89 12.86 20.22
N LYS A 184 -10.52 13.85 21.05
CA LYS A 184 -11.46 14.60 21.90
C LYS A 184 -12.45 15.46 21.14
N GLU A 185 -12.17 15.80 19.88
CA GLU A 185 -13.06 16.60 19.04
C GLU A 185 -14.34 15.83 18.63
N TRP A 186 -14.28 14.47 18.66
CA TRP A 186 -15.35 13.60 18.21
C TRP A 186 -15.91 12.76 19.36
N PRO A 187 -17.19 12.91 19.73
CA PRO A 187 -17.73 12.30 20.94
C PRO A 187 -17.67 10.78 20.93
N TYR A 188 -17.90 10.12 19.81
CA TYR A 188 -17.87 8.67 19.69
C TYR A 188 -16.43 8.12 19.71
N SER A 189 -15.50 8.82 19.10
CA SER A 189 -14.07 8.46 19.14
C SER A 189 -13.50 8.63 20.54
N LYS A 190 -13.86 9.74 21.22
CA LYS A 190 -13.50 9.97 22.61
C LYS A 190 -13.99 8.83 23.51
N ALA A 191 -15.25 8.43 23.34
CA ALA A 191 -15.86 7.36 24.16
C ALA A 191 -15.20 6.00 23.93
N LEU A 192 -14.73 5.72 22.70
CA LEU A 192 -14.08 4.46 22.36
C LEU A 192 -12.62 4.42 22.81
N PHE A 193 -11.84 5.44 22.46
CA PHE A 193 -10.37 5.39 22.54
C PHE A 193 -9.81 5.89 23.88
N LEU A 194 -10.50 6.81 24.58
CA LEU A 194 -10.00 7.37 25.82
C LEU A 194 -10.64 6.68 27.02
N THR A 195 -10.13 5.49 27.36
CA THR A 195 -10.67 4.62 28.41
C THR A 195 -10.42 5.13 29.82
N HIS A 196 -9.45 6.07 30.00
CA HIS A 196 -9.08 6.69 31.29
C HIS A 196 -9.25 8.22 31.28
N PRO A 197 -10.46 8.75 31.02
CA PRO A 197 -10.67 10.19 30.85
C PRO A 197 -10.26 10.97 32.11
N GLY A 198 -9.42 12.03 31.91
CA GLY A 198 -8.89 12.87 32.98
C GLY A 198 -7.65 12.34 33.68
N ALA A 199 -7.16 11.15 33.35
CA ALA A 199 -5.87 10.66 33.84
C ALA A 199 -4.70 11.33 33.06
N ALA A 200 -3.46 11.18 33.55
CA ALA A 200 -2.27 11.65 32.83
C ALA A 200 -2.15 10.98 31.46
N ARG A 201 -2.36 9.68 31.38
CA ARG A 201 -2.59 8.91 30.17
C ARG A 201 -4.08 8.60 30.05
N GLU A 202 -4.73 9.08 28.99
CA GLU A 202 -6.16 8.84 28.78
C GLU A 202 -6.42 7.64 27.83
N ALA A 203 -5.44 7.24 27.05
CA ALA A 203 -5.46 6.01 26.26
C ALA A 203 -5.34 4.75 27.11
N PRO A 204 -5.75 3.58 26.61
CA PRO A 204 -5.45 2.30 27.25
C PRO A 204 -3.96 2.11 27.50
N GLN A 205 -3.62 1.34 28.52
CA GLN A 205 -2.24 0.86 28.71
C GLN A 205 -1.95 -0.30 27.73
N PRO A 206 -0.73 -0.45 27.22
CA PRO A 206 -0.36 -1.65 26.48
C PRO A 206 -0.66 -2.92 27.29
N GLY A 207 -1.32 -3.91 26.65
CA GLY A 207 -1.78 -5.14 27.28
C GLY A 207 -3.14 -5.06 28.00
N GLU A 208 -3.72 -3.87 28.15
CA GLU A 208 -5.07 -3.70 28.68
C GLU A 208 -6.12 -4.30 27.73
N VAL A 209 -7.20 -4.86 28.26
CA VAL A 209 -8.27 -5.42 27.43
C VAL A 209 -9.08 -4.30 26.80
N PHE A 210 -8.86 -4.06 25.53
CA PHE A 210 -9.59 -3.07 24.74
C PHE A 210 -10.87 -3.68 24.15
N ARG A 211 -12.01 -3.01 24.34
CA ARG A 211 -13.34 -3.47 23.93
C ARG A 211 -14.02 -2.47 23.00
N GLN A 212 -14.76 -3.00 22.04
CA GLN A 212 -15.47 -2.22 21.02
C GLN A 212 -16.94 -2.67 20.93
N PRO A 213 -17.77 -2.36 21.93
CA PRO A 213 -19.13 -2.90 22.01
C PRO A 213 -20.03 -2.47 20.85
N ASP A 214 -19.90 -1.25 20.36
CA ASP A 214 -20.67 -0.76 19.21
C ASP A 214 -20.26 -1.48 17.91
N LEU A 215 -18.97 -1.76 17.72
CA LEU A 215 -18.49 -2.56 16.59
C LEU A 215 -18.99 -4.00 16.69
N LEU A 216 -18.89 -4.63 17.86
CA LEU A 216 -19.41 -5.99 18.08
C LEU A 216 -20.90 -6.07 17.70
N ALA A 217 -21.69 -5.08 18.13
CA ALA A 217 -23.10 -5.01 17.77
C ALA A 217 -23.31 -4.89 16.25
N THR A 218 -22.49 -4.11 15.56
CA THR A 218 -22.54 -3.98 14.10
C THR A 218 -22.18 -5.29 13.40
N LEU A 219 -21.08 -5.95 13.79
CA LEU A 219 -20.69 -7.25 13.23
C LEU A 219 -21.73 -8.33 13.48
N THR A 220 -22.34 -8.35 14.69
CA THR A 220 -23.45 -9.24 15.01
C THR A 220 -24.65 -9.04 14.07
N LYS A 221 -25.00 -7.79 13.75
CA LYS A 221 -26.07 -7.50 12.78
C LYS A 221 -25.76 -8.04 11.38
N LEU A 222 -24.50 -8.01 10.93
CA LEU A 222 -24.12 -8.59 9.64
C LEU A 222 -24.29 -10.12 9.64
N VAL A 223 -23.80 -10.78 10.68
CA VAL A 223 -23.97 -12.23 10.86
C VAL A 223 -25.46 -12.61 10.96
N ASP A 224 -26.27 -11.86 11.71
CA ASP A 224 -27.72 -12.09 11.81
C ASP A 224 -28.42 -11.98 10.44
N ALA A 225 -27.99 -11.05 9.57
CA ALA A 225 -28.56 -10.93 8.23
C ALA A 225 -28.26 -12.15 7.37
N GLU A 226 -27.03 -12.65 7.40
CA GLU A 226 -26.65 -13.90 6.74
C GLU A 226 -27.47 -15.09 7.26
N GLN A 227 -27.51 -15.27 8.61
CA GLN A 227 -28.20 -16.41 9.22
C GLN A 227 -29.70 -16.43 8.92
N LYS A 228 -30.36 -15.25 8.94
CA LYS A 228 -31.78 -15.12 8.55
C LYS A 228 -32.02 -15.46 7.08
N ALA A 229 -31.12 -15.05 6.20
CA ALA A 229 -31.21 -15.35 4.78
C ALA A 229 -31.02 -16.85 4.51
N LEU A 230 -30.06 -17.51 5.18
CA LEU A 230 -29.86 -18.96 5.12
C LEU A 230 -31.09 -19.72 5.64
N ALA A 231 -31.66 -19.30 6.78
CA ALA A 231 -32.88 -19.88 7.33
C ALA A 231 -34.08 -19.71 6.39
N ALA A 232 -34.10 -18.67 5.56
CA ALA A 232 -35.09 -18.46 4.50
C ALA A 232 -34.77 -19.23 3.19
N GLY A 233 -33.77 -20.13 3.18
CA GLY A 233 -33.41 -20.97 2.05
C GLY A 233 -32.61 -20.30 0.95
N LYS A 234 -32.00 -19.14 1.20
CA LYS A 234 -31.10 -18.48 0.23
C LYS A 234 -29.78 -19.24 0.12
N SER A 235 -29.14 -19.10 -1.04
CA SER A 235 -27.79 -19.61 -1.25
C SER A 235 -26.79 -18.94 -0.30
N ARG A 236 -25.62 -19.56 -0.04
CA ARG A 236 -24.52 -18.96 0.76
C ARG A 236 -24.18 -17.56 0.22
N LYS A 237 -23.98 -17.42 -1.10
CA LYS A 237 -23.68 -16.16 -1.75
C LYS A 237 -24.75 -15.10 -1.46
N ASP A 238 -26.01 -15.44 -1.70
CA ASP A 238 -27.13 -14.50 -1.48
C ASP A 238 -27.30 -14.14 -0.01
N ALA A 239 -26.99 -15.06 0.90
CA ALA A 239 -27.04 -14.81 2.33
C ALA A 239 -25.94 -13.82 2.78
N ILE A 240 -24.72 -13.95 2.28
CA ILE A 240 -23.65 -12.99 2.54
C ILE A 240 -24.01 -11.62 1.93
N LEU A 241 -24.59 -11.58 0.74
CA LEU A 241 -25.06 -10.34 0.12
C LEU A 241 -26.24 -9.69 0.84
N ALA A 242 -27.02 -10.45 1.62
CA ALA A 242 -28.02 -9.88 2.52
C ALA A 242 -27.37 -9.07 3.67
N ALA A 243 -26.19 -9.47 4.15
CA ALA A 243 -25.40 -8.66 5.07
C ALA A 243 -24.86 -7.38 4.40
N TYR A 244 -24.44 -7.45 3.13
CA TYR A 244 -24.07 -6.28 2.35
C TYR A 244 -25.24 -5.26 2.25
N ASP A 245 -26.45 -5.75 1.94
CA ASP A 245 -27.62 -4.88 1.86
C ASP A 245 -27.97 -4.27 3.21
N ARG A 246 -27.83 -5.02 4.31
CA ARG A 246 -28.03 -4.48 5.66
C ARG A 246 -27.04 -3.37 6.00
N PHE A 247 -25.78 -3.51 5.56
CA PHE A 247 -24.77 -2.48 5.77
C PHE A 247 -25.08 -1.20 5.00
N TYR A 248 -25.30 -1.30 3.68
CA TYR A 248 -25.38 -0.14 2.79
C TYR A 248 -26.80 0.44 2.63
N ARG A 249 -27.86 -0.31 2.97
CA ARG A 249 -29.27 0.05 2.76
C ARG A 249 -30.13 -0.12 3.99
N GLY A 250 -29.62 -0.80 5.02
CA GLY A 250 -30.38 -1.13 6.23
C GLY A 250 -30.12 -0.17 7.40
N ASP A 251 -30.34 -0.71 8.59
CA ASP A 251 -30.22 0.00 9.87
C ASP A 251 -28.77 0.43 10.18
N ILE A 252 -27.77 -0.28 9.66
CA ILE A 252 -26.36 0.11 9.83
C ILE A 252 -26.08 1.39 9.03
N ALA A 253 -26.57 1.50 7.78
CA ALA A 253 -26.43 2.71 6.98
C ALA A 253 -27.11 3.91 7.66
N GLN A 254 -28.32 3.70 8.24
CA GLN A 254 -29.05 4.76 8.95
C GLN A 254 -28.23 5.33 10.11
N GLU A 255 -27.66 4.46 10.93
CA GLU A 255 -26.85 4.89 12.08
C GLU A 255 -25.52 5.51 11.65
N PHE A 256 -24.86 4.96 10.62
CA PHE A 256 -23.62 5.53 10.07
C PHE A 256 -23.84 6.96 9.56
N VAL A 257 -24.88 7.17 8.73
CA VAL A 257 -25.23 8.48 8.19
C VAL A 257 -25.63 9.45 9.30
N ARG A 258 -26.45 9.01 10.26
CA ARG A 258 -26.83 9.82 11.43
C ARG A 258 -25.58 10.31 12.17
N GLY A 259 -24.69 9.38 12.56
CA GLY A 259 -23.49 9.69 13.31
C GLY A 259 -22.46 10.53 12.52
N SER A 260 -22.35 10.33 11.20
CA SER A 260 -21.52 11.16 10.32
C SER A 260 -22.05 12.60 10.28
N ARG A 261 -23.34 12.77 10.01
CA ARG A 261 -23.98 14.10 9.86
C ARG A 261 -24.04 14.88 11.16
N GLU A 262 -24.29 14.23 12.29
CA GLU A 262 -24.26 14.85 13.61
C GLU A 262 -22.89 15.49 13.91
N GLN A 263 -21.83 14.92 13.40
CA GLN A 263 -20.46 15.42 13.53
C GLN A 263 -20.02 16.34 12.37
N GLY A 264 -20.93 16.71 11.46
CA GLY A 264 -20.68 17.63 10.35
C GLY A 264 -20.24 16.96 9.03
N GLY A 265 -20.34 15.64 8.94
CA GLY A 265 -20.04 14.89 7.70
C GLY A 265 -21.08 15.07 6.61
N LEU A 266 -20.75 14.65 5.39
CA LEU A 266 -21.56 14.90 4.19
C LEU A 266 -22.37 13.70 3.70
N HIS A 267 -22.16 12.51 4.26
CA HIS A 267 -22.81 11.27 3.80
C HIS A 267 -24.35 11.35 3.85
N THR A 268 -24.97 10.77 2.84
CA THR A 268 -26.41 10.53 2.77
C THR A 268 -26.70 9.04 2.65
N LEU A 269 -27.93 8.62 2.94
CA LEU A 269 -28.35 7.24 2.72
C LEU A 269 -28.25 6.83 1.25
N GLU A 270 -28.45 7.79 0.34
CA GLU A 270 -28.37 7.58 -1.10
C GLU A 270 -26.91 7.32 -1.55
N ASP A 271 -25.93 8.03 -0.96
CA ASP A 271 -24.51 7.81 -1.24
C ASP A 271 -24.10 6.37 -0.90
N LEU A 272 -24.53 5.88 0.27
CA LEU A 272 -24.27 4.50 0.67
C LEU A 272 -25.01 3.51 -0.22
N ALA A 273 -26.30 3.73 -0.48
CA ALA A 273 -27.13 2.80 -1.26
C ALA A 273 -26.71 2.65 -2.72
N LYS A 274 -26.15 3.70 -3.34
CA LYS A 274 -25.67 3.70 -4.72
C LYS A 274 -24.27 3.12 -4.87
N TRP A 275 -23.45 3.17 -3.82
CA TRP A 275 -22.09 2.68 -3.87
C TRP A 275 -22.03 1.15 -4.05
N LYS A 276 -21.08 0.70 -4.87
CA LYS A 276 -20.86 -0.73 -5.15
C LYS A 276 -19.36 -1.03 -5.28
N VAL A 277 -18.98 -2.20 -4.82
CA VAL A 277 -17.69 -2.81 -5.17
C VAL A 277 -17.65 -3.07 -6.67
N LYS A 278 -16.52 -2.77 -7.32
CA LYS A 278 -16.26 -3.16 -8.71
C LYS A 278 -15.33 -4.38 -8.72
N ILE A 279 -15.67 -5.37 -9.53
CA ILE A 279 -14.77 -6.48 -9.89
C ILE A 279 -14.26 -6.13 -11.27
N GLU A 280 -12.95 -5.93 -11.39
CA GLU A 280 -12.32 -5.37 -12.58
C GLU A 280 -11.25 -6.32 -13.14
N GLU A 281 -10.85 -6.14 -14.39
CA GLU A 281 -9.63 -6.74 -14.91
C GLU A 281 -8.44 -5.87 -14.49
N PRO A 282 -7.38 -6.47 -13.90
CA PRO A 282 -6.20 -5.71 -13.52
C PRO A 282 -5.39 -5.29 -14.75
N VAL A 283 -4.60 -4.23 -14.61
CA VAL A 283 -3.57 -3.89 -15.60
C VAL A 283 -2.31 -4.69 -15.36
N LYS A 284 -1.51 -4.89 -16.42
CA LYS A 284 -0.25 -5.64 -16.32
C LYS A 284 0.81 -5.15 -17.30
N THR A 285 2.05 -5.48 -17.00
CA THR A 285 3.15 -5.47 -17.96
C THR A 285 3.95 -6.77 -17.90
N SER A 286 4.67 -7.09 -18.97
CA SER A 286 5.69 -8.13 -18.94
C SER A 286 7.03 -7.51 -18.55
N TYR A 287 7.81 -8.21 -17.74
CA TYR A 287 9.20 -7.86 -17.40
C TYR A 287 10.04 -9.13 -17.38
N ARG A 288 10.91 -9.31 -18.37
CA ARG A 288 11.86 -10.45 -18.47
C ARG A 288 11.22 -11.82 -18.20
N GLY A 289 10.05 -12.05 -18.77
CA GLY A 289 9.30 -13.32 -18.67
C GLY A 289 8.38 -13.42 -17.45
N PHE A 290 8.22 -12.37 -16.68
CA PHE A 290 7.22 -12.25 -15.62
C PHE A 290 6.08 -11.36 -16.08
N ASP A 291 4.84 -11.78 -15.86
CA ASP A 291 3.64 -10.93 -15.95
C ASP A 291 3.40 -10.30 -14.59
N VAL A 292 3.56 -8.98 -14.46
CA VAL A 292 3.33 -8.23 -13.21
C VAL A 292 1.99 -7.52 -13.28
N TYR A 293 1.10 -7.84 -12.35
CA TYR A 293 -0.28 -7.35 -12.27
C TYR A 293 -0.42 -6.30 -11.19
N LYS A 294 -1.14 -5.24 -11.51
CA LYS A 294 -1.50 -4.13 -10.61
C LYS A 294 -2.97 -3.77 -10.80
N LEU A 295 -3.52 -3.04 -9.83
CA LEU A 295 -4.79 -2.35 -10.02
C LEU A 295 -4.62 -1.18 -10.98
N ASP A 296 -5.73 -0.69 -11.55
CA ASP A 296 -5.74 0.36 -12.56
C ASP A 296 -5.39 1.75 -11.98
N VAL A 297 -5.39 2.77 -12.83
CA VAL A 297 -4.95 4.17 -12.57
C VAL A 297 -5.70 4.92 -11.46
N TRP A 298 -6.76 4.35 -10.90
CA TRP A 298 -7.34 4.84 -9.66
C TRP A 298 -6.47 4.53 -8.44
N THR A 299 -5.43 3.71 -8.62
CA THR A 299 -4.32 3.51 -7.68
C THR A 299 -3.02 4.01 -8.29
N GLN A 300 -1.96 4.08 -7.48
CA GLN A 300 -0.64 4.39 -8.03
C GLN A 300 0.07 3.18 -8.65
N GLY A 301 -0.51 1.96 -8.58
CA GLY A 301 0.11 0.72 -9.04
C GLY A 301 0.73 0.74 -10.43
N PRO A 302 0.09 1.32 -11.46
CA PRO A 302 0.67 1.39 -12.79
C PRO A 302 2.00 2.16 -12.88
N ALA A 303 2.36 3.00 -11.90
CA ALA A 303 3.66 3.65 -11.84
C ALA A 303 4.82 2.63 -11.72
N MET A 304 4.63 1.55 -10.95
CA MET A 304 5.60 0.44 -10.90
C MET A 304 5.71 -0.26 -12.26
N LEU A 305 4.61 -0.45 -12.98
CA LEU A 305 4.62 -1.06 -14.31
C LEU A 305 5.35 -0.18 -15.33
N GLN A 306 5.15 1.14 -15.28
CA GLN A 306 5.89 2.10 -16.11
C GLN A 306 7.39 2.06 -15.78
N ALA A 307 7.75 2.04 -14.49
CA ALA A 307 9.15 1.94 -14.07
C ALA A 307 9.79 0.63 -14.57
N LEU A 308 9.11 -0.52 -14.46
CA LEU A 308 9.58 -1.79 -15.00
C LEU A 308 9.79 -1.72 -16.51
N ASN A 309 8.87 -1.09 -17.25
CA ASN A 309 9.00 -0.91 -18.69
C ASN A 309 10.24 -0.06 -19.07
N MET A 310 10.56 0.97 -18.28
CA MET A 310 11.75 1.78 -18.47
C MET A 310 13.05 1.05 -18.12
N LEU A 311 13.02 0.20 -17.09
CA LEU A 311 14.18 -0.56 -16.60
C LEU A 311 14.48 -1.81 -17.45
N GLU A 312 13.49 -2.39 -18.15
CA GLU A 312 13.64 -3.67 -18.85
C GLU A 312 14.83 -3.73 -19.83
N PRO A 313 15.13 -2.69 -20.63
CA PRO A 313 16.30 -2.69 -21.53
C PRO A 313 17.64 -2.44 -20.82
N MET A 314 17.65 -2.10 -19.53
CA MET A 314 18.86 -1.77 -18.78
C MET A 314 19.49 -3.02 -18.17
N ASP A 315 20.81 -3.18 -18.24
CA ASP A 315 21.52 -4.27 -17.54
C ASP A 315 21.77 -3.88 -16.08
N LEU A 316 20.75 -4.12 -15.22
CA LEU A 316 20.80 -3.78 -13.81
C LEU A 316 21.86 -4.58 -13.05
N LYS A 317 22.13 -5.82 -13.46
CA LYS A 317 23.20 -6.64 -12.85
C LYS A 317 24.57 -6.06 -13.10
N ALA A 318 24.86 -5.61 -14.33
CA ALA A 318 26.11 -4.97 -14.68
C ALA A 318 26.30 -3.61 -13.99
N MET A 319 25.21 -2.91 -13.64
CA MET A 319 25.30 -1.69 -12.82
C MET A 319 25.77 -2.00 -11.40
N GLY A 320 25.46 -3.18 -10.86
CA GLY A 320 25.79 -3.61 -9.49
C GLY A 320 24.73 -3.16 -8.47
N TYR A 321 24.34 -4.08 -7.59
CA TYR A 321 23.35 -3.82 -6.54
C TYR A 321 23.76 -2.64 -5.65
N ASN A 322 22.86 -1.68 -5.46
CA ASN A 322 23.05 -0.45 -4.67
C ASN A 322 24.30 0.39 -5.05
N SER A 323 24.84 0.24 -6.26
CA SER A 323 25.82 1.17 -6.80
C SER A 323 25.20 2.53 -7.10
N THR A 324 26.01 3.58 -7.22
CA THR A 324 25.58 4.92 -7.64
C THR A 324 24.76 4.87 -8.92
N ARG A 325 25.20 4.09 -9.92
CA ARG A 325 24.52 3.98 -11.22
C ARG A 325 23.16 3.27 -11.10
N TYR A 326 23.06 2.21 -10.30
CA TYR A 326 21.81 1.51 -10.04
C TYR A 326 20.81 2.40 -9.28
N ILE A 327 21.26 3.04 -8.22
CA ILE A 327 20.45 3.98 -7.43
C ILE A 327 19.93 5.11 -8.31
N HIS A 328 20.81 5.69 -9.16
CA HIS A 328 20.42 6.74 -10.07
C HIS A 328 19.36 6.26 -11.08
N ALA A 329 19.54 5.08 -11.69
CA ALA A 329 18.55 4.50 -12.60
C ALA A 329 17.18 4.36 -11.92
N LEU A 330 17.13 3.75 -10.72
CA LEU A 330 15.89 3.56 -9.97
C LEU A 330 15.22 4.90 -9.66
N TYR A 331 15.97 5.85 -9.12
CA TYR A 331 15.44 7.16 -8.74
C TYR A 331 14.84 7.89 -9.95
N GLN A 332 15.56 7.93 -11.08
CA GLN A 332 15.11 8.64 -12.28
C GLN A 332 13.85 8.00 -12.88
N VAL A 333 13.81 6.67 -13.03
CA VAL A 333 12.62 6.02 -13.61
C VAL A 333 11.40 6.12 -12.70
N MET A 334 11.60 6.04 -11.38
CA MET A 334 10.50 6.26 -10.42
C MET A 334 9.96 7.69 -10.53
N ASN A 335 10.83 8.70 -10.58
CA ASN A 335 10.40 10.09 -10.71
C ASN A 335 9.64 10.36 -12.01
N LEU A 336 10.08 9.78 -13.13
CA LEU A 336 9.37 9.89 -14.41
C LEU A 336 7.98 9.25 -14.36
N ALA A 337 7.87 8.04 -13.77
CA ALA A 337 6.60 7.34 -13.62
C ALA A 337 5.65 8.06 -12.65
N PHE A 338 6.17 8.58 -11.53
CA PHE A 338 5.36 9.32 -10.56
C PHE A 338 4.95 10.71 -11.06
N ALA A 339 5.76 11.37 -11.91
CA ALA A 339 5.33 12.59 -12.58
C ALA A 339 4.11 12.33 -13.48
N ASP A 340 4.10 11.22 -14.23
CA ASP A 340 2.95 10.78 -15.02
C ASP A 340 1.74 10.44 -14.12
N ARG A 341 1.96 9.75 -12.97
CA ARG A 341 0.93 9.49 -11.98
C ARG A 341 0.25 10.77 -11.50
N ASP A 342 1.02 11.77 -11.15
CA ASP A 342 0.52 13.03 -10.60
C ASP A 342 -0.39 13.78 -11.58
N PHE A 343 -0.15 13.61 -12.87
CA PHE A 343 -0.94 14.27 -13.91
C PHE A 343 -2.12 13.42 -14.41
N TYR A 344 -1.92 12.11 -14.68
CA TYR A 344 -2.85 11.30 -15.46
C TYR A 344 -3.72 10.33 -14.65
N TYR A 345 -3.45 10.10 -13.36
CA TYR A 345 -4.15 9.07 -12.61
C TYR A 345 -5.38 9.64 -11.88
N GLY A 346 -6.50 8.91 -11.98
CA GLY A 346 -7.78 9.27 -11.40
C GLY A 346 -8.77 8.10 -11.44
N ASP A 347 -10.07 8.37 -11.27
CA ASP A 347 -11.14 7.36 -11.37
C ASP A 347 -11.51 7.10 -12.83
N PRO A 348 -11.17 5.93 -13.41
CA PRO A 348 -11.40 5.61 -14.83
C PRO A 348 -12.88 5.28 -15.12
N ASP A 349 -13.80 5.88 -14.43
CA ASP A 349 -15.24 5.73 -14.65
C ASP A 349 -15.69 6.67 -15.77
N ASP A 350 -16.41 6.15 -16.76
CA ASP A 350 -16.89 6.91 -17.93
C ASP A 350 -17.73 8.15 -17.59
N ARG A 351 -18.19 8.24 -16.34
CA ARG A 351 -18.90 9.42 -15.83
C ARG A 351 -18.00 10.63 -15.62
N PHE A 352 -16.67 10.43 -15.60
CA PHE A 352 -15.68 11.47 -15.33
C PHE A 352 -14.71 11.63 -16.51
N PRO A 353 -15.19 12.13 -17.69
CA PRO A 353 -14.33 12.32 -18.85
C PRO A 353 -13.34 13.47 -18.65
N PRO A 354 -12.22 13.48 -19.39
CA PRO A 354 -11.83 12.47 -20.38
C PRO A 354 -11.24 11.21 -19.74
N ALA A 355 -11.29 10.08 -20.48
CA ALA A 355 -10.68 8.84 -20.01
C ALA A 355 -9.15 8.97 -19.92
N GLU A 356 -8.57 8.33 -18.91
CA GLU A 356 -7.12 8.27 -18.69
C GLU A 356 -6.41 7.52 -19.83
N PRO A 357 -5.21 7.96 -20.23
CA PRO A 357 -4.46 7.38 -21.35
C PRO A 357 -3.74 6.08 -20.96
N ARG A 358 -4.47 5.09 -20.43
CA ARG A 358 -3.93 3.85 -19.83
C ARG A 358 -3.03 3.04 -20.76
N GLN A 359 -3.43 2.88 -22.04
CA GLN A 359 -2.65 2.12 -23.02
C GLN A 359 -1.34 2.84 -23.36
N GLY A 360 -1.41 4.17 -23.51
CA GLY A 360 -0.24 4.98 -23.75
C GLY A 360 0.75 4.96 -22.59
N LEU A 361 0.25 5.12 -21.36
CA LEU A 361 1.07 5.09 -20.13
C LEU A 361 1.82 3.76 -19.96
N LEU A 362 1.20 2.63 -20.32
CA LEU A 362 1.80 1.30 -20.21
C LEU A 362 2.51 0.82 -21.48
N SER A 363 2.58 1.67 -22.52
CA SER A 363 3.31 1.36 -23.77
C SER A 363 4.81 1.24 -23.50
N LYS A 364 5.43 0.18 -24.05
CA LYS A 364 6.90 0.02 -24.00
C LYS A 364 7.60 1.14 -24.78
N ASP A 365 7.05 1.56 -25.89
CA ASP A 365 7.64 2.65 -26.71
C ASP A 365 7.61 3.99 -25.96
N TYR A 366 6.51 4.28 -25.24
CA TYR A 366 6.45 5.44 -24.36
C TYR A 366 7.51 5.36 -23.26
N ALA A 367 7.62 4.23 -22.59
CA ALA A 367 8.62 4.02 -21.55
C ALA A 367 10.05 4.18 -22.07
N HIS A 368 10.36 3.65 -23.26
CA HIS A 368 11.67 3.83 -23.92
C HIS A 368 11.96 5.29 -24.21
N GLN A 369 10.96 6.03 -24.72
CA GLN A 369 11.11 7.47 -24.96
C GLN A 369 11.38 8.23 -23.66
N ARG A 370 10.66 7.90 -22.57
CA ARG A 370 10.86 8.53 -21.26
C ARG A 370 12.27 8.24 -20.73
N ALA A 371 12.71 6.99 -20.77
CA ALA A 371 14.02 6.56 -20.29
C ALA A 371 15.20 7.16 -21.10
N ALA A 372 15.02 7.37 -22.40
CA ALA A 372 16.04 7.98 -23.26
C ALA A 372 16.40 9.42 -22.86
N GLY A 373 15.53 10.10 -22.12
CA GLY A 373 15.77 11.44 -21.58
C GLY A 373 16.57 11.50 -20.29
N ILE A 374 16.95 10.37 -19.70
CA ILE A 374 17.69 10.32 -18.42
C ILE A 374 19.12 10.85 -18.63
N ASP A 375 19.48 11.90 -17.88
CA ASP A 375 20.85 12.41 -17.81
C ASP A 375 21.65 11.60 -16.78
N TRP A 376 22.51 10.72 -17.27
CA TRP A 376 23.31 9.81 -16.42
C TRP A 376 24.40 10.50 -15.59
N SER A 377 24.61 11.79 -15.77
CA SER A 377 25.63 12.57 -15.05
C SER A 377 25.08 13.37 -13.86
N ARG A 378 23.76 13.57 -13.81
CA ARG A 378 23.13 14.41 -12.78
C ARG A 378 21.68 14.03 -12.52
N ASN A 379 21.20 14.35 -11.33
CA ASN A 379 19.82 14.23 -10.96
C ASN A 379 18.93 15.24 -11.71
N ASP A 380 17.81 14.79 -12.28
CA ASP A 380 16.74 15.66 -12.74
C ASP A 380 15.73 15.93 -11.62
N ALA A 381 15.96 17.02 -10.87
CA ALA A 381 15.01 17.48 -9.85
C ALA A 381 13.76 18.16 -10.44
N ASN A 382 13.65 18.25 -11.78
CA ASN A 382 12.55 18.90 -12.50
C ASN A 382 11.79 17.91 -13.41
N ALA A 383 11.85 16.63 -13.11
CA ALA A 383 11.12 15.61 -13.88
C ALA A 383 9.64 16.00 -14.02
N LYS A 384 9.14 16.02 -15.25
CA LYS A 384 7.77 16.39 -15.61
C LYS A 384 7.03 15.21 -16.21
N PRO A 385 5.69 15.22 -16.19
CA PRO A 385 4.90 14.25 -16.94
C PRO A 385 5.22 14.33 -18.44
N GLY A 386 5.19 13.18 -19.10
CA GLY A 386 5.26 13.08 -20.55
C GLY A 386 3.87 13.16 -21.19
N ASP A 387 3.81 12.96 -22.52
CA ASP A 387 2.53 12.82 -23.22
C ASP A 387 2.36 11.39 -23.74
N PRO A 388 1.52 10.55 -23.10
CA PRO A 388 1.28 9.17 -23.51
C PRO A 388 0.25 9.03 -24.64
N TYR A 389 -0.55 10.06 -24.95
CA TYR A 389 -1.64 9.97 -25.91
C TYR A 389 -1.21 9.57 -27.33
N PRO A 390 -0.08 10.05 -27.89
CA PRO A 390 0.38 9.60 -29.22
C PRO A 390 0.62 8.08 -29.28
N PHE A 391 0.99 7.45 -28.16
CA PHE A 391 1.27 6.01 -28.07
C PHE A 391 0.02 5.12 -28.00
N GLN A 392 -1.16 5.74 -27.95
CA GLN A 392 -2.45 5.06 -28.10
C GLN A 392 -3.29 5.63 -29.26
N GLY A 393 -2.68 6.43 -30.14
CA GLY A 393 -3.35 7.00 -31.31
C GLY A 393 -4.31 8.14 -30.99
N GLY A 394 -4.11 8.82 -29.85
CA GLY A 394 -4.95 9.92 -29.37
C GLY A 394 -4.26 11.27 -29.34
N THR A 395 -5.02 12.30 -28.96
CA THR A 395 -4.53 13.66 -28.69
C THR A 395 -4.82 14.01 -27.23
N ASN A 396 -3.82 14.58 -26.56
CA ASN A 396 -3.95 14.97 -25.16
C ASN A 396 -4.94 16.14 -24.98
N PRO A 397 -6.08 15.94 -24.29
CA PRO A 397 -7.06 17.01 -24.06
C PRO A 397 -6.53 18.10 -23.12
N TYR A 398 -5.47 17.82 -22.36
CA TYR A 398 -4.82 18.74 -21.42
C TYR A 398 -3.41 19.14 -21.86
N ALA A 399 -3.11 19.17 -23.19
CA ALA A 399 -1.78 19.48 -23.71
C ALA A 399 -1.27 20.87 -23.26
N GLU A 400 -2.15 21.88 -23.18
CA GLU A 400 -1.79 23.22 -22.71
C GLU A 400 -1.41 23.20 -21.22
N LEU A 401 -2.17 22.49 -20.40
CA LEU A 401 -1.91 22.32 -18.96
C LEU A 401 -0.61 21.55 -18.74
N LEU A 402 -0.38 20.48 -19.50
CA LEU A 402 0.86 19.69 -19.47
C LEU A 402 2.08 20.58 -19.73
N GLY A 403 2.01 21.46 -20.73
CA GLY A 403 3.08 22.41 -21.05
C GLY A 403 3.40 23.40 -19.91
N LYS A 404 2.42 23.71 -19.09
CA LYS A 404 2.53 24.64 -17.93
C LYS A 404 2.78 23.93 -16.60
N TRP A 405 2.87 22.57 -16.59
CA TRP A 405 2.97 21.79 -15.35
C TRP A 405 4.23 22.15 -14.54
N PRO A 406 4.09 22.57 -13.27
CA PRO A 406 5.24 22.92 -12.44
C PRO A 406 5.97 21.66 -11.97
N ALA A 407 7.30 21.75 -11.90
CA ALA A 407 8.15 20.64 -11.45
C ALA A 407 8.06 20.36 -9.94
N ALA A 408 7.61 21.33 -9.16
CA ALA A 408 7.46 21.23 -7.70
C ALA A 408 6.08 21.71 -7.27
N TRP A 409 5.57 21.15 -6.19
CA TRP A 409 4.30 21.55 -5.60
C TRP A 409 4.41 21.73 -4.07
N PRO A 410 3.83 22.75 -3.45
CA PRO A 410 3.30 23.95 -4.14
C PRO A 410 4.40 24.67 -4.93
N PRO A 411 4.06 25.39 -6.00
CA PRO A 411 5.06 26.16 -6.74
C PRO A 411 5.75 27.12 -5.77
N PRO A 412 7.08 27.33 -5.91
CA PRO A 412 7.81 28.24 -5.03
C PRO A 412 7.13 29.61 -5.02
N LYS A 413 6.77 30.12 -3.85
CA LYS A 413 6.25 31.47 -3.73
C LYS A 413 7.31 32.43 -4.29
N PRO A 414 6.89 33.46 -5.13
CA PRO A 414 7.82 34.49 -5.54
C PRO A 414 8.48 35.05 -4.27
N ALA A 415 9.81 35.08 -4.24
CA ALA A 415 10.56 35.52 -3.09
C ALA A 415 10.08 36.93 -2.67
N ALA A 416 9.28 37.01 -1.63
CA ALA A 416 9.22 38.23 -0.83
C ALA A 416 10.63 38.35 -0.25
N ALA A 417 11.30 39.44 -0.57
CA ALA A 417 12.65 39.73 -0.08
C ALA A 417 12.66 39.71 1.46
N SER A 418 13.07 38.59 2.03
CA SER A 418 13.49 38.48 3.42
C SER A 418 14.65 37.52 3.48
N ALA A 419 15.78 38.09 3.86
CA ALA A 419 17.01 37.37 4.12
C ALA A 419 16.77 36.28 5.16
N GLU A 420 17.19 35.08 4.79
CA GLU A 420 17.92 34.06 5.56
C GLU A 420 17.75 32.72 4.84
N SER A 421 18.44 32.59 3.68
CA SER A 421 18.76 31.28 3.13
C SER A 421 20.12 30.87 3.67
N GLY A 422 20.11 30.22 4.83
CA GLY A 422 21.24 29.41 5.23
C GLY A 422 21.45 28.30 4.23
N ALA A 423 22.57 28.31 3.54
CA ALA A 423 23.01 27.26 2.66
C ALA A 423 23.10 25.96 3.46
N LEU A 424 22.21 25.00 3.17
CA LEU A 424 22.33 23.63 3.64
C LEU A 424 23.37 22.88 2.78
N ASN A 425 24.64 23.22 2.99
CA ASN A 425 25.77 22.34 2.72
C ASN A 425 26.14 21.70 4.05
N GLY A 426 25.69 20.48 4.29
CA GLY A 426 26.05 19.75 5.48
C GLY A 426 25.13 18.57 5.71
N LEU A 427 25.72 17.41 5.84
CA LEU A 427 25.11 16.26 6.50
C LEU A 427 24.63 16.70 7.87
N GLU A 428 23.34 16.88 8.07
CA GLU A 428 22.75 17.03 9.40
C GLU A 428 22.51 15.63 9.97
N PRO A 429 23.27 15.19 11.00
CA PRO A 429 22.93 13.97 11.73
C PRO A 429 21.83 14.29 12.72
N GLY A 430 20.68 13.66 12.60
CA GLY A 430 19.73 13.56 13.68
C GLY A 430 18.44 14.35 13.63
N ALA A 431 17.91 14.66 12.45
CA ALA A 431 16.49 14.94 12.35
C ALA A 431 15.73 13.62 12.57
N GLY A 432 14.95 13.55 13.65
CA GLY A 432 14.11 12.39 13.96
C GLY A 432 13.07 12.12 12.85
N PRO A 433 12.26 11.08 12.96
CA PRO A 433 11.22 10.72 11.98
C PRO A 433 10.17 11.82 11.73
N HIS A 434 10.34 13.00 12.31
CA HIS A 434 9.39 14.12 12.33
C HIS A 434 9.50 15.08 11.13
N ASP A 435 10.50 14.96 10.24
CA ASP A 435 10.66 15.86 9.09
C ASP A 435 10.09 15.30 7.76
N VAL A 436 9.50 14.12 7.78
CA VAL A 436 8.62 13.66 6.71
C VAL A 436 7.23 14.15 7.08
N PRO A 437 6.47 14.79 6.17
CA PRO A 437 5.07 15.06 6.44
C PRO A 437 4.41 13.79 6.96
N GLU A 438 3.78 13.84 8.14
CA GLU A 438 3.19 12.65 8.81
C GLU A 438 2.30 11.82 7.86
N GLY A 439 1.69 12.47 6.85
CA GLY A 439 0.89 11.83 5.82
C GLY A 439 1.61 10.87 4.89
N PHE A 440 2.95 10.95 4.72
CA PHE A 440 3.66 10.07 3.80
C PHE A 440 3.63 8.58 4.21
N PHE A 441 3.55 8.32 5.51
CA PHE A 441 3.50 6.96 6.08
C PHE A 441 2.15 6.65 6.76
N ALA A 442 1.18 7.58 6.70
CA ALA A 442 -0.10 7.38 7.34
C ALA A 442 -0.92 6.30 6.62
N GLY A 443 -1.45 5.40 7.40
CA GLY A 443 -2.41 4.40 6.95
C GLY A 443 -1.80 3.22 6.22
N THR A 444 -2.64 2.20 6.04
CA THR A 444 -2.37 0.98 5.28
C THR A 444 -1.74 -0.16 6.10
N THR A 445 -2.26 -1.36 5.92
CA THR A 445 -1.56 -2.62 6.19
C THR A 445 -1.49 -3.46 4.91
N SER A 446 -0.86 -4.60 4.97
CA SER A 446 -0.81 -5.56 3.87
C SER A 446 -1.33 -6.92 4.32
N ILE A 447 -1.95 -7.66 3.41
CA ILE A 447 -2.47 -9.00 3.68
C ILE A 447 -2.13 -9.89 2.50
N GLU A 448 -1.37 -10.95 2.78
CA GLU A 448 -1.00 -11.97 1.81
C GLU A 448 -1.53 -13.33 2.26
N ALA A 449 -2.27 -14.01 1.41
CA ALA A 449 -2.76 -15.35 1.67
C ALA A 449 -2.61 -16.25 0.44
N ALA A 450 -2.20 -17.49 0.66
CA ALA A 450 -2.11 -18.51 -0.39
C ALA A 450 -2.44 -19.88 0.18
N ASP A 451 -2.97 -20.78 -0.67
CA ASP A 451 -3.32 -22.15 -0.29
C ASP A 451 -2.89 -23.19 -1.33
N GLU A 452 -2.94 -24.46 -0.92
CA GLU A 452 -2.59 -25.60 -1.77
C GLU A 452 -3.58 -25.85 -2.94
N GLU A 453 -4.78 -25.25 -2.88
CA GLU A 453 -5.73 -25.29 -4.01
C GLU A 453 -5.30 -24.31 -5.12
N GLY A 454 -4.30 -23.45 -4.84
CA GLY A 454 -3.71 -22.50 -5.75
C GLY A 454 -4.36 -21.11 -5.74
N TRP A 455 -5.26 -20.80 -4.81
CA TRP A 455 -5.73 -19.45 -4.58
C TRP A 455 -4.60 -18.59 -4.01
N VAL A 456 -4.46 -17.39 -4.54
CA VAL A 456 -3.51 -16.39 -4.04
C VAL A 456 -4.21 -15.06 -3.94
N VAL A 457 -4.06 -14.40 -2.80
CA VAL A 457 -4.69 -13.11 -2.51
C VAL A 457 -3.64 -12.14 -1.97
N SER A 458 -3.57 -10.95 -2.57
CA SER A 458 -2.79 -9.82 -2.08
C SER A 458 -3.74 -8.65 -1.88
N VAL A 459 -3.76 -8.07 -0.67
CA VAL A 459 -4.65 -6.96 -0.31
C VAL A 459 -3.84 -5.84 0.32
N THR A 460 -4.16 -4.61 -0.07
CA THR A 460 -3.60 -3.40 0.57
C THR A 460 -4.76 -2.54 1.08
N PRO A 461 -5.38 -2.87 2.23
CA PRO A 461 -6.49 -2.13 2.77
C PRO A 461 -6.00 -0.91 3.55
N SER A 462 -6.83 0.13 3.66
CA SER A 462 -6.44 1.38 4.33
C SER A 462 -7.67 2.20 4.73
N GLY A 463 -7.41 3.42 5.25
CA GLY A 463 -8.46 4.39 5.61
C GLY A 463 -9.09 4.12 6.98
N GLY A 464 -9.45 5.21 7.67
CA GLY A 464 -9.96 5.12 9.04
C GLY A 464 -8.87 4.86 10.08
N TRP A 465 -7.61 5.19 9.78
CA TRP A 465 -6.52 5.11 10.75
C TRP A 465 -6.68 6.11 11.90
N ASN A 466 -5.96 5.89 12.97
CA ASN A 466 -6.00 6.77 14.14
C ASN A 466 -5.28 8.12 13.87
N PRO A 467 -5.92 9.29 14.16
CA PRO A 467 -7.17 9.47 14.89
C PRO A 467 -8.39 9.24 13.97
N ALA A 468 -9.16 8.20 14.25
CA ALA A 468 -10.35 7.86 13.49
C ALA A 468 -11.60 8.55 14.04
N CYS A 469 -12.39 9.20 13.19
CA CYS A 469 -13.70 9.72 13.54
C CYS A 469 -14.74 8.60 13.44
N ILE A 470 -15.30 8.17 14.57
CA ILE A 470 -16.28 7.08 14.63
C ILE A 470 -17.67 7.55 14.22
N ALA A 471 -18.32 6.83 13.30
CA ALA A 471 -19.64 7.17 12.78
C ALA A 471 -20.76 6.70 13.73
N GLY A 472 -21.16 7.54 14.67
CA GLY A 472 -22.25 7.22 15.59
C GLY A 472 -21.94 5.98 16.45
N ARG A 473 -22.98 5.19 16.75
CA ARG A 473 -22.89 3.94 17.50
C ARG A 473 -22.66 2.72 16.59
N THR A 474 -21.94 2.90 15.51
CA THR A 474 -21.56 1.78 14.64
C THR A 474 -20.22 1.14 15.03
N GLY A 475 -19.39 1.85 15.79
CA GLY A 475 -18.00 1.46 16.03
C GLY A 475 -17.09 1.58 14.78
N ILE A 476 -17.60 2.16 13.69
CA ILE A 476 -16.90 2.25 12.40
C ILE A 476 -16.14 3.58 12.34
N GLY A 477 -14.81 3.51 12.30
CA GLY A 477 -13.96 4.65 11.98
C GLY A 477 -14.11 5.03 10.52
N MET A 478 -14.46 6.30 10.26
CA MET A 478 -14.63 6.80 8.89
C MET A 478 -13.28 6.94 8.17
N SER A 479 -13.28 6.80 6.86
CA SER A 479 -12.13 6.99 5.99
C SER A 479 -11.58 8.42 6.06
N GLN A 480 -10.29 8.60 5.73
CA GLN A 480 -9.69 9.93 5.53
C GLN A 480 -9.31 10.16 4.05
N ARG A 481 -9.89 9.43 3.14
CA ARG A 481 -9.41 9.37 1.76
C ARG A 481 -9.81 10.56 0.89
N MET A 482 -10.73 11.43 1.38
CA MET A 482 -11.09 12.66 0.67
C MET A 482 -9.89 13.57 0.44
N GLN A 483 -8.92 13.62 1.36
CA GLN A 483 -7.71 14.43 1.24
C GLN A 483 -6.82 14.07 0.02
N SER A 484 -7.06 12.91 -0.58
CA SER A 484 -6.31 12.50 -1.79
C SER A 484 -6.80 13.19 -3.07
N PHE A 485 -7.95 13.88 -3.03
CA PHE A 485 -8.42 14.71 -4.14
C PHE A 485 -7.71 16.07 -4.18
N VAL A 486 -7.61 16.61 -5.38
CA VAL A 486 -7.30 18.03 -5.59
C VAL A 486 -8.59 18.81 -5.87
N LEU A 487 -8.57 20.13 -5.65
CA LEU A 487 -9.75 20.98 -5.91
C LEU A 487 -9.67 21.73 -7.24
N ASP A 488 -8.50 21.68 -7.92
CA ASP A 488 -8.26 22.39 -9.16
C ASP A 488 -7.53 21.50 -10.18
N ALA A 489 -7.95 21.59 -11.46
CA ALA A 489 -7.35 20.81 -12.53
C ALA A 489 -5.85 21.11 -12.76
N SER A 490 -5.39 22.31 -12.40
CA SER A 490 -3.95 22.65 -12.47
C SER A 490 -3.08 21.83 -11.53
N GLU A 491 -3.69 21.13 -10.57
CA GLU A 491 -3.02 20.29 -9.59
C GLU A 491 -3.08 18.79 -9.93
N GLY A 492 -3.99 18.37 -10.81
CA GLY A 492 -4.18 16.97 -11.22
C GLY A 492 -5.49 16.82 -11.96
N PRO A 493 -5.54 17.01 -13.29
CA PRO A 493 -6.77 17.15 -14.05
C PRO A 493 -7.69 15.92 -13.96
N PHE A 494 -7.14 14.74 -13.74
CA PHE A 494 -7.91 13.50 -13.61
C PHE A 494 -8.35 13.20 -12.16
N ASN A 495 -7.78 13.90 -11.15
CA ASN A 495 -8.07 13.66 -9.73
C ASN A 495 -8.81 14.82 -9.05
N VAL A 496 -9.47 15.67 -9.82
CA VAL A 496 -10.32 16.75 -9.26
C VAL A 496 -11.50 16.13 -8.53
N LEU A 497 -11.80 16.67 -7.34
CA LEU A 497 -12.94 16.26 -6.52
C LEU A 497 -14.27 16.47 -7.28
N GLU A 498 -15.03 15.40 -7.39
CA GLU A 498 -16.40 15.41 -7.90
C GLU A 498 -17.28 14.46 -7.08
N PRO A 499 -18.56 14.79 -6.81
CA PRO A 499 -19.48 13.89 -6.14
C PRO A 499 -19.61 12.54 -6.86
N GLY A 500 -19.50 11.44 -6.10
CA GLY A 500 -19.57 10.08 -6.64
C GLY A 500 -18.29 9.58 -7.30
N LYS A 501 -17.22 10.37 -7.34
CA LYS A 501 -15.89 10.00 -7.86
C LYS A 501 -15.04 9.33 -6.78
N ARG A 502 -14.20 8.39 -7.17
CA ARG A 502 -13.15 7.80 -6.33
C ARG A 502 -11.90 8.68 -6.36
N PRO A 503 -11.26 8.96 -5.23
CA PRO A 503 -9.95 9.62 -5.24
C PRO A 503 -8.89 8.66 -5.78
N ARG A 504 -7.83 9.20 -6.38
CA ARG A 504 -6.62 8.40 -6.62
C ARG A 504 -5.99 8.01 -5.28
N VAL A 505 -5.65 6.71 -5.12
CA VAL A 505 -5.08 6.20 -3.87
C VAL A 505 -3.70 5.58 -4.08
N THR A 506 -2.96 5.45 -2.98
CA THR A 506 -1.60 4.89 -2.97
C THR A 506 -1.56 3.36 -2.85
N LEU A 507 -2.71 2.71 -2.74
CA LEU A 507 -2.88 1.31 -2.35
C LEU A 507 -2.65 0.36 -3.53
N THR A 508 -1.70 -0.55 -3.41
CA THR A 508 -1.13 -1.20 -4.57
C THR A 508 -0.68 -2.66 -4.32
N PRO A 509 -1.64 -3.59 -4.07
CA PRO A 509 -1.31 -5.01 -4.03
C PRO A 509 -0.72 -5.45 -5.37
N THR A 510 0.13 -6.47 -5.37
CA THR A 510 0.85 -6.93 -6.56
C THR A 510 0.87 -8.44 -6.65
N LEU A 511 0.59 -8.97 -7.84
CA LEU A 511 0.84 -10.36 -8.18
C LEU A 511 1.79 -10.43 -9.37
N ALA A 512 2.83 -11.24 -9.26
CA ALA A 512 3.68 -11.59 -10.39
C ALA A 512 3.49 -13.06 -10.76
N LEU A 513 3.25 -13.31 -12.04
CA LEU A 513 3.11 -14.64 -12.60
C LEU A 513 4.31 -14.95 -13.50
N LYS A 514 4.75 -16.21 -13.49
CA LYS A 514 5.70 -16.75 -14.46
C LYS A 514 5.03 -17.94 -15.15
N ASP A 515 5.04 -17.97 -16.48
CA ASP A 515 4.37 -19.01 -17.26
C ASP A 515 2.89 -19.20 -16.88
N GLY A 516 2.20 -18.10 -16.60
CA GLY A 516 0.78 -18.08 -16.23
C GLY A 516 0.44 -18.62 -14.84
N LYS A 517 1.44 -18.85 -13.98
CA LYS A 517 1.26 -19.36 -12.60
C LYS A 517 1.80 -18.35 -11.59
N PRO A 518 1.26 -18.26 -10.37
CA PRO A 518 1.79 -17.40 -9.32
C PRO A 518 3.28 -17.62 -9.07
N TYR A 519 4.02 -16.55 -8.94
CA TYR A 519 5.45 -16.54 -8.62
C TYR A 519 5.72 -15.71 -7.37
N LEU A 520 5.11 -14.51 -7.28
CA LEU A 520 5.15 -13.65 -6.10
C LEU A 520 3.77 -13.04 -5.85
N ALA A 521 3.36 -12.99 -4.59
CA ALA A 521 2.35 -12.09 -4.07
C ALA A 521 3.05 -11.13 -3.11
N MET A 522 2.78 -9.83 -3.22
CA MET A 522 3.48 -8.84 -2.41
C MET A 522 2.66 -7.57 -2.23
N ALA A 523 2.68 -7.04 -1.02
CA ALA A 523 2.09 -5.77 -0.68
C ALA A 523 2.93 -5.06 0.39
N VAL A 524 2.68 -3.77 0.60
CA VAL A 524 3.47 -2.95 1.51
C VAL A 524 2.62 -1.82 2.07
N GLN A 525 2.88 -1.44 3.31
CA GLN A 525 2.41 -0.19 3.92
C GLN A 525 3.32 0.98 3.49
N GLY A 526 2.84 2.22 3.50
CA GLY A 526 3.71 3.39 3.37
C GLY A 526 3.32 4.44 2.34
N GLY A 527 2.05 4.65 2.07
CA GLY A 527 1.59 5.77 1.24
C GLY A 527 2.29 5.83 -0.13
N ASP A 528 2.84 6.99 -0.48
CA ASP A 528 3.49 7.22 -1.78
C ASP A 528 4.80 6.42 -1.99
N THR A 529 5.38 5.82 -0.94
CA THR A 529 6.58 4.97 -1.09
C THR A 529 6.25 3.53 -1.48
N GLN A 530 4.98 3.11 -1.50
CA GLN A 530 4.58 1.72 -1.72
C GLN A 530 5.15 1.13 -3.01
N ASP A 531 4.88 1.72 -4.17
CA ASP A 531 5.39 1.19 -5.45
C ASP A 531 6.89 1.32 -5.61
N GLN A 532 7.53 2.27 -4.92
CA GLN A 532 8.98 2.39 -4.88
C GLN A 532 9.61 1.19 -4.17
N ASN A 533 9.05 0.81 -3.01
CA ASN A 533 9.52 -0.34 -2.23
C ASN A 533 9.22 -1.66 -2.94
N LEU A 534 8.00 -1.83 -3.49
CA LEU A 534 7.62 -3.05 -4.22
C LEU A 534 8.43 -3.25 -5.51
N LEU A 535 8.76 -2.17 -6.23
CA LEU A 535 9.65 -2.23 -7.39
C LEU A 535 11.02 -2.80 -7.01
N GLN A 536 11.64 -2.26 -5.96
CA GLN A 536 12.97 -2.66 -5.51
C GLN A 536 12.95 -4.09 -4.93
N PHE A 537 11.93 -4.43 -4.14
CA PHE A 537 11.73 -5.81 -3.67
C PHE A 537 11.64 -6.81 -4.84
N PHE A 538 10.81 -6.50 -5.85
CA PHE A 538 10.67 -7.34 -7.03
C PHE A 538 12.01 -7.53 -7.76
N LEU A 539 12.76 -6.45 -7.97
CA LEU A 539 14.09 -6.50 -8.60
C LEU A 539 15.11 -7.27 -7.75
N ASN A 540 15.06 -7.14 -6.42
CA ASN A 540 15.93 -7.88 -5.52
C ASN A 540 15.75 -9.39 -5.68
N VAL A 541 14.51 -9.85 -5.84
CA VAL A 541 14.21 -11.27 -6.08
C VAL A 541 14.59 -11.70 -7.50
N VAL A 542 14.10 -10.98 -8.53
CA VAL A 542 14.19 -11.47 -9.91
C VAL A 542 15.51 -11.15 -10.61
N GLU A 543 16.18 -10.05 -10.24
CA GLU A 543 17.46 -9.65 -10.81
C GLU A 543 18.64 -10.13 -9.98
N PHE A 544 18.57 -9.96 -8.66
CA PHE A 544 19.70 -10.24 -7.78
C PHE A 544 19.61 -11.59 -7.08
N GLY A 545 18.49 -12.32 -7.21
CA GLY A 545 18.34 -13.69 -6.69
C GLY A 545 18.27 -13.76 -5.17
N MET A 546 17.86 -12.70 -4.50
CA MET A 546 17.65 -12.71 -3.06
C MET A 546 16.47 -13.62 -2.70
N THR A 547 16.55 -14.29 -1.57
CA THR A 547 15.41 -14.98 -0.98
C THR A 547 14.33 -13.96 -0.59
N VAL A 548 13.09 -14.42 -0.43
CA VAL A 548 11.97 -13.51 -0.12
C VAL A 548 12.21 -12.70 1.16
N GLN A 549 12.77 -13.31 2.21
CA GLN A 549 13.05 -12.59 3.47
C GLN A 549 14.24 -11.63 3.35
N GLU A 550 15.31 -12.03 2.65
CA GLU A 550 16.42 -11.11 2.35
C GLU A 550 15.94 -9.89 1.57
N ALA A 551 15.08 -10.09 0.56
CA ALA A 551 14.54 -9.02 -0.25
C ALA A 551 13.59 -8.09 0.53
N VAL A 552 12.82 -8.62 1.50
CA VAL A 552 11.96 -7.84 2.40
C VAL A 552 12.77 -6.92 3.31
N GLU A 553 13.93 -7.39 3.80
CA GLU A 553 14.79 -6.61 4.71
C GLU A 553 15.88 -5.82 3.99
N ALA A 554 16.02 -5.98 2.68
CA ALA A 554 17.04 -5.30 1.89
C ALA A 554 16.84 -3.79 1.90
N PRO A 555 17.92 -2.98 2.03
CA PRO A 555 17.82 -1.53 1.97
C PRO A 555 17.31 -1.07 0.60
N ASN A 556 16.26 -0.26 0.61
CA ASN A 556 15.71 0.43 -0.55
C ASN A 556 16.15 1.90 -0.57
N ILE A 557 15.85 2.58 -1.65
CA ILE A 557 15.87 4.05 -1.73
C ILE A 557 14.43 4.56 -1.80
N ASN A 558 14.19 5.76 -1.29
CA ASN A 558 12.90 6.43 -1.43
C ASN A 558 13.10 7.84 -2.01
N SER A 559 12.31 8.18 -3.01
CA SER A 559 12.19 9.52 -3.58
C SER A 559 10.98 10.23 -2.95
N TYR A 560 11.09 11.55 -2.78
CA TYR A 560 9.99 12.42 -2.35
C TYR A 560 9.74 13.53 -3.36
N GLN A 561 10.19 13.34 -4.59
CA GLN A 561 10.04 14.32 -5.66
C GLN A 561 8.60 14.41 -6.19
N MET A 562 7.84 13.30 -6.12
CA MET A 562 6.44 13.28 -6.51
C MET A 562 5.60 14.15 -5.57
N ARG A 563 4.40 14.53 -6.00
CA ARG A 563 3.41 15.16 -5.13
C ARG A 563 2.88 14.15 -4.12
N SER A 564 2.84 14.52 -2.86
CA SER A 564 2.21 13.71 -1.81
C SER A 564 0.73 13.46 -2.18
N SER A 565 0.23 12.28 -1.88
CA SER A 565 -1.21 11.96 -2.00
C SER A 565 -2.02 12.45 -0.79
N PHE A 566 -1.38 13.15 0.15
CA PHE A 566 -1.94 13.54 1.45
C PHE A 566 -1.66 15.01 1.76
N GLY A 567 -2.52 15.59 2.63
CA GLY A 567 -2.37 16.92 3.16
C GLY A 567 -2.37 18.01 2.07
N ASP A 568 -1.34 18.81 2.02
CA ASP A 568 -1.15 19.90 1.06
C ASP A 568 -0.47 19.47 -0.25
N HIS A 569 -0.35 18.18 -0.48
CA HIS A 569 0.27 17.55 -1.66
C HIS A 569 1.71 18.00 -1.92
N GLN A 570 2.47 18.31 -0.88
CA GLN A 570 3.83 18.81 -0.98
C GLN A 570 4.78 17.85 -1.70
N SER A 571 5.65 18.37 -2.54
CA SER A 571 6.77 17.66 -3.15
C SER A 571 8.11 18.16 -2.61
N ILE A 572 9.12 17.29 -2.59
CA ILE A 572 10.48 17.64 -2.14
C ILE A 572 11.49 17.26 -3.26
N PRO A 573 11.60 18.08 -4.33
CA PRO A 573 12.42 17.77 -5.49
C PRO A 573 13.88 17.49 -5.13
N GLY A 574 14.43 16.41 -5.69
CA GLY A 574 15.83 16.03 -5.51
C GLY A 574 16.17 15.31 -4.20
N ARG A 575 15.20 15.15 -3.26
CA ARG A 575 15.43 14.40 -2.02
C ARG A 575 15.45 12.90 -2.31
N ILE A 576 16.46 12.23 -1.76
CA ILE A 576 16.60 10.79 -1.72
C ILE A 576 16.92 10.33 -0.30
N ASP A 577 16.14 9.40 0.22
CA ASP A 577 16.45 8.73 1.48
C ASP A 577 17.25 7.46 1.20
N LEU A 578 18.38 7.31 1.87
CA LEU A 578 19.29 6.19 1.78
C LEU A 578 19.47 5.56 3.15
N HIS A 579 19.73 4.25 3.17
CA HIS A 579 20.12 3.57 4.39
C HIS A 579 21.47 4.12 4.92
N GLU A 580 21.59 4.35 6.23
CA GLU A 580 22.79 4.92 6.87
C GLU A 580 24.08 4.14 6.56
N LYS A 581 23.99 2.83 6.29
CA LYS A 581 25.12 1.98 5.91
C LYS A 581 25.49 2.08 4.42
N THR A 582 24.80 2.92 3.63
CA THR A 582 25.22 3.17 2.24
C THR A 582 26.65 3.69 2.21
N PRO A 583 27.57 3.10 1.40
CA PRO A 583 28.97 3.48 1.39
C PRO A 583 29.19 4.97 1.14
N GLU A 584 30.17 5.56 1.82
CA GLU A 584 30.46 6.99 1.74
C GLU A 584 30.72 7.46 0.31
N TRP A 585 31.51 6.69 -0.46
CA TRP A 585 31.79 7.03 -1.86
C TRP A 585 30.52 7.07 -2.73
N THR A 586 29.53 6.18 -2.51
CA THR A 586 28.24 6.21 -3.18
C THR A 586 27.48 7.49 -2.83
N ARG A 587 27.47 7.88 -1.54
CA ARG A 587 26.81 9.10 -1.07
C ARG A 587 27.47 10.35 -1.66
N GLU A 588 28.82 10.39 -1.70
CA GLU A 588 29.56 11.51 -2.30
C GLU A 588 29.29 11.65 -3.80
N GLU A 589 29.28 10.54 -4.55
CA GLU A 589 28.97 10.53 -5.98
C GLU A 589 27.55 11.04 -6.22
N LEU A 590 26.55 10.51 -5.52
CA LEU A 590 25.17 10.99 -5.61
C LEU A 590 25.06 12.48 -5.24
N GLY A 591 25.77 12.93 -4.21
CA GLY A 591 25.84 14.35 -3.84
C GLY A 591 26.39 15.23 -4.98
N LYS A 592 27.46 14.79 -5.66
CA LYS A 592 28.02 15.46 -6.83
C LYS A 592 27.04 15.50 -8.02
N MET A 593 26.17 14.50 -8.13
CA MET A 593 25.10 14.47 -9.12
C MET A 593 23.90 15.36 -8.76
N GLY A 594 23.92 16.04 -7.61
CA GLY A 594 22.87 16.99 -7.19
C GLY A 594 21.73 16.39 -6.37
N TYR A 595 21.89 15.17 -5.82
CA TYR A 595 20.93 14.61 -4.88
C TYR A 595 21.00 15.27 -3.51
N ARG A 596 19.84 15.50 -2.88
CA ARG A 596 19.73 15.90 -1.47
C ARG A 596 19.52 14.66 -0.64
N ILE A 597 20.60 14.17 -0.06
CA ILE A 597 20.64 12.88 0.63
C ILE A 597 20.18 13.06 2.08
N ARG A 598 19.25 12.20 2.51
CA ARG A 598 18.92 11.95 3.91
C ARG A 598 19.28 10.51 4.24
N LEU A 599 19.85 10.29 5.43
CA LEU A 599 20.20 8.96 5.92
C LEU A 599 19.17 8.49 6.93
N GLU A 600 18.72 7.25 6.75
CA GLU A 600 17.75 6.58 7.60
C GLU A 600 18.31 5.26 8.12
N PRO A 601 18.02 4.88 9.36
CA PRO A 601 18.50 3.63 9.93
C PRO A 601 17.83 2.42 9.28
N LYS A 602 16.68 2.60 8.60
CA LYS A 602 15.89 1.57 7.98
C LYS A 602 15.12 2.11 6.78
N THR A 603 15.25 1.47 5.64
CA THR A 603 14.66 1.93 4.36
C THR A 603 13.98 0.83 3.55
N SER A 604 13.94 -0.42 4.04
CA SER A 604 13.36 -1.55 3.30
C SER A 604 11.85 -1.43 3.05
N GLY A 605 11.13 -0.65 3.88
CA GLY A 605 9.67 -0.60 3.88
C GLY A 605 9.01 -1.81 4.55
N PRO A 606 7.76 -1.68 5.04
CA PRO A 606 7.02 -2.76 5.68
C PRO A 606 6.39 -3.71 4.65
N ILE A 607 7.22 -4.47 3.92
CA ILE A 607 6.81 -5.38 2.85
C ILE A 607 6.44 -6.73 3.44
N ASN A 608 5.32 -7.29 3.01
CA ASN A 608 4.93 -8.67 3.21
C ASN A 608 4.78 -9.37 1.85
N ALA A 609 5.30 -10.60 1.74
CA ALA A 609 5.31 -11.30 0.46
C ALA A 609 5.27 -12.82 0.60
N ILE A 610 4.73 -13.48 -0.43
CA ILE A 610 4.78 -14.94 -0.60
C ILE A 610 5.45 -15.25 -1.94
N TYR A 611 6.51 -16.05 -1.90
CA TYR A 611 7.18 -16.64 -3.05
C TYR A 611 6.75 -18.08 -3.23
N PHE A 612 6.49 -18.49 -4.48
CA PHE A 612 6.07 -19.84 -4.84
C PHE A 612 7.24 -20.64 -5.42
N ASP A 613 7.83 -21.50 -4.61
CA ASP A 613 8.86 -22.43 -5.03
C ASP A 613 8.23 -23.63 -5.72
N ARG A 614 8.21 -23.57 -7.05
CA ARG A 614 7.59 -24.61 -7.87
C ARG A 614 8.42 -25.87 -8.01
N GLU A 615 9.72 -25.77 -7.83
CA GLU A 615 10.64 -26.89 -7.92
C GLU A 615 10.37 -27.88 -6.78
N HIS A 616 10.13 -27.33 -5.59
CA HIS A 616 9.90 -28.13 -4.39
C HIS A 616 8.40 -28.23 -4.01
N GLY A 617 7.52 -27.49 -4.68
CA GLY A 617 6.09 -27.47 -4.37
C GLY A 617 5.79 -26.85 -3.01
N THR A 618 6.53 -25.80 -2.62
CA THR A 618 6.43 -25.10 -1.34
C THR A 618 6.22 -23.61 -1.53
N MET A 619 5.83 -22.92 -0.46
CA MET A 619 5.73 -21.48 -0.37
C MET A 619 6.73 -20.95 0.65
N TRP A 620 7.35 -19.82 0.33
CA TRP A 620 8.25 -19.11 1.24
C TRP A 620 7.65 -17.74 1.52
N GLY A 621 7.49 -17.40 2.79
CA GLY A 621 6.97 -16.10 3.20
C GLY A 621 8.08 -15.18 3.72
N GLY A 622 8.00 -13.92 3.35
CA GLY A 622 8.75 -12.82 3.93
C GLY A 622 7.81 -11.88 4.67
N SER A 623 8.13 -11.59 5.93
CA SER A 623 7.40 -10.64 6.76
C SER A 623 8.35 -9.59 7.27
N SER A 624 8.01 -8.32 7.07
CA SER A 624 8.89 -7.21 7.44
C SER A 624 9.19 -7.18 8.93
N ASP A 625 10.27 -6.53 9.30
CA ASP A 625 10.63 -6.25 10.69
C ASP A 625 10.18 -4.85 11.14
N TYR A 626 9.28 -4.20 10.38
CA TYR A 626 8.60 -2.97 10.77
C TYR A 626 7.36 -3.29 11.61
N GLY A 627 7.05 -2.40 12.58
CA GLY A 627 5.86 -2.54 13.40
C GLY A 627 5.70 -3.94 13.99
N GLU A 628 4.53 -4.50 13.82
CA GLU A 628 4.15 -5.82 14.31
C GLU A 628 3.87 -6.83 13.18
N ASP A 629 4.35 -6.57 11.95
CA ASP A 629 4.18 -7.47 10.80
C ASP A 629 4.50 -8.92 11.16
N TYR A 630 3.63 -9.84 10.81
CA TYR A 630 3.75 -11.24 11.19
C TYR A 630 3.16 -12.19 10.16
N GLY A 631 3.70 -13.40 10.10
CA GLY A 631 3.20 -14.43 9.23
C GLY A 631 3.22 -15.81 9.85
N VAL A 632 2.35 -16.68 9.34
CA VAL A 632 2.23 -18.08 9.71
C VAL A 632 2.12 -18.90 8.43
N GLY A 633 2.90 -19.98 8.35
CA GLY A 633 2.85 -20.96 7.25
C GLY A 633 2.70 -22.37 7.79
N TRP A 634 2.06 -23.27 7.00
CA TRP A 634 1.88 -24.68 7.33
C TRP A 634 2.05 -25.60 6.13
#